data_d0b8ef1de39c205335e499c9c2cbee62
#
_entry.id   d0b8ef1de39c205335e499c9c2cbee62
#
_cell.length_a   1.000
_cell.length_b   1.000
_cell.length_c   1.000
_cell.angle_alpha   90.00
_cell.angle_beta   90.00
_cell.angle_gamma   90.00
#
_symmetry.space_group_name_H-M   'P 1'
#
loop_
_entity.id
_entity.type
_entity.pdbx_description
1 polymer ?
#
loop_
_entity_poly.entity_id
_entity_poly.type
_entity_poly.pdbx_seq_one_letter_code
_entity_poly.pdbx_strand_id
1 'polypeptide(L)'
;MPWSQTSPMDQRTQFIADFLRESLNITELCDLYGVSRKTGYKWIDRYLRFGPAGLEERSRRPSCSPNATSEEIVSAILEARRRHPSWGAKKLLAILGKRHPRWDFPGRSTICDILSRHGMVPKKRQRRRIGHPGKPTTVILAPNDTWSADFKGQFKTGDGIYCYPLTVTDGFSRYLLGCQALPSTAVAGAKPVFTRLFKEYGLPMRIRTDNGVPFATNTLARLSALSAWWVRLGVLPELIEPGKPQQNGRHERMHRTLKAEATRPAAGSLAAQQRKFNRFRAEFNHERPHEALDQQTPGSVYRPSPREMPRKLPPLEYPDRFEVRYVSANGGIRWRSDWVNVSIVCAGEYVGLEEIDNGIWNVYFGPLKLGRLLERHMRIEDEYGRLKRHKV
;
A
#
# COMPACT_ATOMS: atom_id res chain seq x y z
N MET A 1 -44.88 11.36 38.84
CA MET A 1 -43.64 12.10 39.10
C MET A 1 -42.48 11.12 38.85
N PRO A 2 -41.58 11.38 37.96
CA PRO A 2 -40.43 10.51 37.81
C PRO A 2 -39.55 10.68 39.05
N TRP A 3 -39.12 9.58 39.61
CA TRP A 3 -38.21 9.54 40.75
C TRP A 3 -36.88 10.15 40.32
N SER A 4 -36.38 11.17 41.08
CA SER A 4 -35.03 11.70 40.82
C SER A 4 -34.01 10.62 41.15
N GLN A 5 -33.17 10.24 40.16
CA GLN A 5 -32.00 9.40 40.42
C GLN A 5 -31.01 10.22 41.24
N THR A 6 -30.88 9.88 42.51
CA THR A 6 -29.88 10.48 43.41
C THR A 6 -28.49 9.95 43.01
N SER A 7 -27.56 10.86 42.72
CA SER A 7 -26.17 10.49 42.47
C SER A 7 -25.48 10.07 43.80
N PRO A 8 -24.40 9.25 43.76
CA PRO A 8 -23.62 8.97 44.97
C PRO A 8 -23.08 10.23 45.67
N MET A 9 -22.90 11.32 44.92
CA MET A 9 -22.46 12.63 45.44
C MET A 9 -23.60 13.29 46.25
N ASP A 10 -24.82 13.24 45.72
CA ASP A 10 -25.99 13.79 46.40
C ASP A 10 -26.26 13.07 47.70
N GLN A 11 -26.12 11.74 47.71
CA GLN A 11 -26.29 10.93 48.93
C GLN A 11 -25.23 11.27 50.00
N ARG A 12 -23.98 11.49 49.60
CA ARG A 12 -22.90 11.91 50.52
C ARG A 12 -23.14 13.30 51.07
N THR A 13 -23.59 14.20 50.22
CA THR A 13 -23.94 15.57 50.64
C THR A 13 -25.09 15.55 51.66
N GLN A 14 -26.10 14.74 51.40
CA GLN A 14 -27.26 14.60 52.31
C GLN A 14 -26.88 13.92 53.64
N PHE A 15 -26.06 12.87 53.58
CA PHE A 15 -25.48 12.22 54.75
C PHE A 15 -24.70 13.22 55.64
N ILE A 16 -23.89 14.10 55.06
CA ILE A 16 -23.15 15.11 55.81
C ILE A 16 -24.10 16.20 56.36
N ALA A 17 -25.11 16.61 55.60
CA ALA A 17 -26.08 17.58 56.05
C ALA A 17 -26.86 17.06 57.29
N ASP A 18 -27.27 15.79 57.29
CA ASP A 18 -27.94 15.17 58.41
C ASP A 18 -27.00 14.95 59.61
N PHE A 19 -25.73 14.62 59.38
CA PHE A 19 -24.70 14.58 60.41
C PHE A 19 -24.54 15.96 61.12
N LEU A 20 -24.51 17.05 60.38
CA LEU A 20 -24.35 18.40 60.90
C LEU A 20 -25.58 18.92 61.65
N ARG A 21 -26.77 18.32 61.42
CA ARG A 21 -27.98 18.64 62.15
C ARG A 21 -28.06 17.99 63.55
N GLU A 22 -27.14 17.03 63.83
CA GLU A 22 -27.05 16.32 65.10
C GLU A 22 -28.34 15.63 65.57
N SER A 23 -29.26 15.34 64.61
CA SER A 23 -30.57 14.76 64.95
C SER A 23 -30.54 13.24 65.15
N LEU A 24 -29.51 12.58 64.68
CA LEU A 24 -29.32 11.14 64.75
C LEU A 24 -27.89 10.83 65.24
N ASN A 25 -27.77 9.74 66.00
CA ASN A 25 -26.42 9.25 66.33
C ASN A 25 -25.77 8.59 65.09
N ILE A 26 -24.44 8.46 65.10
CA ILE A 26 -23.70 7.98 63.94
C ILE A 26 -24.10 6.57 63.47
N THR A 27 -24.56 5.72 64.40
CA THR A 27 -25.03 4.36 64.08
C THR A 27 -26.35 4.43 63.33
N GLU A 28 -27.31 5.16 63.83
CA GLU A 28 -28.62 5.36 63.20
C GLU A 28 -28.47 6.04 61.81
N LEU A 29 -27.56 7.03 61.70
CA LEU A 29 -27.32 7.70 60.48
C LEU A 29 -26.70 6.74 59.43
N CYS A 30 -25.76 5.90 59.83
CA CYS A 30 -25.16 4.92 58.91
C CYS A 30 -26.17 3.84 58.47
N ASP A 31 -27.05 3.42 59.38
CA ASP A 31 -28.11 2.47 59.06
C ASP A 31 -29.15 3.07 58.09
N LEU A 32 -29.53 4.33 58.29
CA LEU A 32 -30.45 5.08 57.40
C LEU A 32 -29.92 5.14 55.96
N TYR A 33 -28.61 5.35 55.80
CA TYR A 33 -27.97 5.45 54.45
C TYR A 33 -27.41 4.12 53.97
N GLY A 34 -27.56 3.03 54.70
CA GLY A 34 -27.11 1.68 54.32
C GLY A 34 -25.57 1.58 54.17
N VAL A 35 -24.83 2.36 54.96
CA VAL A 35 -23.35 2.39 54.92
C VAL A 35 -22.75 1.91 56.23
N SER A 36 -21.56 1.29 56.16
CA SER A 36 -20.86 0.91 57.40
C SER A 36 -20.38 2.16 58.17
N ARG A 37 -20.29 2.06 59.49
CA ARG A 37 -19.74 3.13 60.36
C ARG A 37 -18.35 3.60 59.89
N LYS A 38 -17.50 2.66 59.44
CA LYS A 38 -16.19 3.00 58.85
C LYS A 38 -16.31 3.91 57.61
N THR A 39 -17.32 3.66 56.78
CA THR A 39 -17.62 4.50 55.59
C THR A 39 -18.17 5.85 56.01
N GLY A 40 -19.06 5.90 57.00
CA GLY A 40 -19.58 7.14 57.56
C GLY A 40 -18.48 8.03 58.14
N TYR A 41 -17.66 7.52 59.03
CA TYR A 41 -16.49 8.27 59.57
C TYR A 41 -15.51 8.72 58.51
N LYS A 42 -15.28 7.93 57.48
CA LYS A 42 -14.42 8.30 56.36
C LYS A 42 -14.93 9.55 55.63
N TRP A 43 -16.25 9.65 55.39
CA TRP A 43 -16.81 10.77 54.67
C TRP A 43 -16.93 12.01 55.56
N ILE A 44 -17.22 11.85 56.87
CA ILE A 44 -17.21 12.94 57.85
C ILE A 44 -15.80 13.52 57.98
N ASP A 45 -14.77 12.68 58.18
CA ASP A 45 -13.36 13.17 58.29
C ASP A 45 -12.91 13.91 57.03
N ARG A 46 -13.29 13.41 55.85
CA ARG A 46 -12.98 14.08 54.57
C ARG A 46 -13.66 15.44 54.45
N TYR A 47 -14.93 15.52 54.88
CA TYR A 47 -15.67 16.76 54.82
C TYR A 47 -15.08 17.79 55.81
N LEU A 48 -14.80 17.38 57.01
CA LEU A 48 -14.21 18.27 58.06
C LEU A 48 -12.84 18.80 57.62
N ARG A 49 -12.05 18.01 56.91
CA ARG A 49 -10.69 18.43 56.44
C ARG A 49 -10.70 19.23 55.13
N PHE A 50 -11.57 18.93 54.21
CA PHE A 50 -11.51 19.44 52.85
C PHE A 50 -12.80 20.13 52.37
N GLY A 51 -13.78 20.26 53.25
CA GLY A 51 -15.12 20.79 52.90
C GLY A 51 -15.85 19.93 51.86
N PRO A 52 -16.74 20.52 51.07
CA PRO A 52 -17.51 19.80 50.03
C PRO A 52 -16.63 19.05 49.03
N ALA A 53 -15.45 19.57 48.69
CA ALA A 53 -14.49 18.90 47.80
C ALA A 53 -13.99 17.53 48.35
N GLY A 54 -14.06 17.32 49.69
CA GLY A 54 -13.74 16.07 50.33
C GLY A 54 -14.68 14.91 49.99
N LEU A 55 -15.90 15.24 49.50
CA LEU A 55 -16.91 14.25 49.11
C LEU A 55 -16.72 13.70 47.72
N GLU A 56 -15.84 14.30 46.92
CA GLU A 56 -15.49 13.80 45.59
C GLU A 56 -14.73 12.46 45.65
N GLU A 57 -14.88 11.66 44.60
CA GLU A 57 -14.14 10.42 44.46
C GLU A 57 -12.65 10.74 44.19
N ARG A 58 -11.77 10.28 45.05
CA ARG A 58 -10.33 10.39 44.81
C ARG A 58 -9.89 9.26 43.84
N SER A 59 -8.95 9.55 42.99
CA SER A 59 -8.32 8.54 42.13
C SER A 59 -7.80 7.38 42.97
N ARG A 60 -8.17 6.16 42.59
CA ARG A 60 -7.64 4.92 43.20
C ARG A 60 -6.31 4.47 42.62
N ARG A 61 -5.75 5.26 41.68
CA ARG A 61 -4.45 4.95 41.10
C ARG A 61 -3.36 5.12 42.15
N PRO A 62 -2.39 4.16 42.20
CA PRO A 62 -1.20 4.34 43.02
C PRO A 62 -0.50 5.65 42.64
N SER A 63 0.03 6.34 43.62
CA SER A 63 0.85 7.55 43.41
C SER A 63 2.17 7.27 42.69
N CYS A 64 2.68 6.05 42.82
CA CYS A 64 3.86 5.56 42.12
C CYS A 64 3.55 4.22 41.46
N SER A 65 4.00 4.03 40.22
CA SER A 65 3.91 2.76 39.48
C SER A 65 5.33 2.31 39.11
N PRO A 66 5.88 1.27 39.76
CA PRO A 66 7.24 0.80 39.50
C PRO A 66 7.49 0.38 38.04
N ASN A 67 6.42 -0.07 37.36
CA ASN A 67 6.47 -0.53 35.97
C ASN A 67 6.10 0.57 34.97
N ALA A 68 6.07 1.85 35.37
CA ALA A 68 5.80 2.93 34.44
C ALA A 68 6.98 3.09 33.46
N THR A 69 6.67 3.24 32.18
CA THR A 69 7.67 3.57 31.16
C THR A 69 8.31 4.92 31.52
N SER A 70 9.64 5.02 31.49
CA SER A 70 10.35 6.25 31.80
C SER A 70 9.94 7.40 30.87
N GLU A 71 10.00 8.63 31.37
CA GLU A 71 9.62 9.82 30.57
C GLU A 71 10.53 10.00 29.34
N GLU A 72 11.78 9.58 29.43
CA GLU A 72 12.72 9.62 28.32
C GLU A 72 12.25 8.73 27.16
N ILE A 73 11.84 7.49 27.46
CA ILE A 73 11.29 6.55 26.47
C ILE A 73 9.95 7.08 25.92
N VAL A 74 9.08 7.61 26.77
CA VAL A 74 7.81 8.21 26.34
C VAL A 74 8.06 9.37 25.38
N SER A 75 8.97 10.27 25.72
CA SER A 75 9.35 11.42 24.88
C SER A 75 9.87 10.98 23.52
N ALA A 76 10.75 9.97 23.48
CA ALA A 76 11.26 9.41 22.24
C ALA A 76 10.16 8.79 21.35
N ILE A 77 9.19 8.09 21.97
CA ILE A 77 8.03 7.53 21.25
C ILE A 77 7.17 8.65 20.64
N LEU A 78 6.91 9.71 21.41
CA LEU A 78 6.11 10.84 20.96
C LEU A 78 6.81 11.63 19.85
N GLU A 79 8.11 11.85 19.97
CA GLU A 79 8.91 12.50 18.93
C GLU A 79 8.94 11.68 17.64
N ALA A 80 9.21 10.38 17.73
CA ALA A 80 9.18 9.49 16.57
C ALA A 80 7.80 9.49 15.89
N ARG A 81 6.71 9.57 16.67
CA ARG A 81 5.35 9.68 16.15
C ARG A 81 5.07 11.02 15.48
N ARG A 82 5.58 12.14 16.00
CA ARG A 82 5.48 13.46 15.37
C ARG A 82 6.22 13.48 14.03
N ARG A 83 7.41 12.88 13.98
CA ARG A 83 8.21 12.77 12.75
C ARG A 83 7.54 11.89 11.71
N HIS A 84 6.89 10.80 12.11
CA HIS A 84 6.22 9.83 11.24
C HIS A 84 4.74 9.63 11.62
N PRO A 85 3.85 10.58 11.31
CA PRO A 85 2.46 10.57 11.78
C PRO A 85 1.63 9.36 11.32
N SER A 86 2.02 8.72 10.22
CA SER A 86 1.33 7.55 9.66
C SER A 86 1.80 6.20 10.22
N TRP A 87 2.91 6.17 11.00
CA TRP A 87 3.51 4.92 11.47
C TRP A 87 2.83 4.42 12.74
N GLY A 88 2.47 3.13 12.74
CA GLY A 88 1.92 2.47 13.93
C GLY A 88 3.01 2.02 14.91
N ALA A 89 2.59 1.60 16.12
CA ALA A 89 3.48 1.20 17.21
C ALA A 89 4.57 0.19 16.80
N LYS A 90 4.26 -0.81 15.96
CA LYS A 90 5.25 -1.80 15.48
C LYS A 90 6.43 -1.14 14.75
N LYS A 91 6.15 -0.14 13.88
CA LYS A 91 7.18 0.55 13.11
C LYS A 91 8.00 1.50 13.99
N LEU A 92 7.31 2.20 14.90
CA LEU A 92 7.99 3.07 15.86
C LEU A 92 8.94 2.27 16.75
N LEU A 93 8.48 1.12 17.25
CA LEU A 93 9.33 0.23 18.04
C LEU A 93 10.55 -0.25 17.24
N ALA A 94 10.36 -0.66 15.99
CA ALA A 94 11.47 -1.13 15.16
C ALA A 94 12.54 -0.07 14.90
N ILE A 95 12.13 1.19 14.65
CA ILE A 95 13.11 2.27 14.40
C ILE A 95 13.76 2.76 15.69
N LEU A 96 13.01 2.84 16.79
CA LEU A 96 13.55 3.24 18.08
C LEU A 96 14.52 2.21 18.63
N GLY A 97 14.22 0.91 18.51
CA GLY A 97 15.14 -0.15 18.89
C GLY A 97 16.46 -0.14 18.10
N LYS A 98 16.44 0.27 16.82
CA LYS A 98 17.65 0.47 16.02
C LYS A 98 18.46 1.71 16.46
N ARG A 99 17.75 2.79 16.85
CA ARG A 99 18.41 4.05 17.28
C ARG A 99 18.98 3.96 18.70
N HIS A 100 18.29 3.23 19.56
CA HIS A 100 18.62 3.09 20.98
C HIS A 100 18.72 1.62 21.39
N PRO A 101 19.72 0.86 20.90
CA PRO A 101 19.79 -0.59 21.11
C PRO A 101 19.98 -1.02 22.57
N ARG A 102 20.34 -0.07 23.47
CA ARG A 102 20.52 -0.34 24.91
C ARG A 102 19.25 -0.04 25.73
N TRP A 103 18.20 0.52 25.11
CA TRP A 103 16.98 0.85 25.81
C TRP A 103 16.01 -0.33 25.81
N ASP A 104 15.40 -0.58 26.95
CA ASP A 104 14.32 -1.57 27.05
C ASP A 104 12.98 -0.89 26.75
N PHE A 105 12.51 -1.05 25.53
CA PHE A 105 11.27 -0.46 25.07
C PHE A 105 10.07 -1.28 25.52
N PRO A 106 8.95 -0.61 25.91
CA PRO A 106 7.74 -1.31 26.29
C PRO A 106 7.10 -2.03 25.10
N GLY A 107 6.26 -3.02 25.38
CA GLY A 107 5.55 -3.78 24.39
C GLY A 107 4.62 -2.91 23.51
N ARG A 108 4.22 -3.45 22.36
CA ARG A 108 3.38 -2.75 21.36
C ARG A 108 2.09 -2.16 21.95
N SER A 109 1.41 -2.88 22.85
CA SER A 109 0.18 -2.42 23.51
C SER A 109 0.42 -1.17 24.32
N THR A 110 1.47 -1.15 25.12
CA THR A 110 1.86 0.01 25.93
C THR A 110 2.18 1.22 25.08
N ILE A 111 2.88 1.04 23.94
CA ILE A 111 3.11 2.14 22.98
C ILE A 111 1.79 2.66 22.41
N CYS A 112 0.84 1.76 22.05
CA CYS A 112 -0.48 2.20 21.61
C CYS A 112 -1.21 3.02 22.69
N ASP A 113 -1.13 2.60 23.96
CA ASP A 113 -1.74 3.31 25.08
C ASP A 113 -1.11 4.66 25.33
N ILE A 114 0.23 4.74 25.27
CA ILE A 114 0.96 6.02 25.37
C ILE A 114 0.48 6.98 24.26
N LEU A 115 0.49 6.53 23.01
CA LEU A 115 0.04 7.35 21.87
C LEU A 115 -1.43 7.76 22.00
N SER A 116 -2.29 6.89 22.54
CA SER A 116 -3.73 7.17 22.75
C SER A 116 -3.93 8.22 23.84
N ARG A 117 -3.24 8.10 24.97
CA ARG A 117 -3.30 9.08 26.09
C ARG A 117 -2.85 10.47 25.67
N HIS A 118 -1.86 10.54 24.75
CA HIS A 118 -1.38 11.83 24.20
C HIS A 118 -2.16 12.28 22.94
N GLY A 119 -3.35 11.71 22.66
CA GLY A 119 -4.21 12.14 21.57
C GLY A 119 -3.68 11.89 20.16
N MET A 120 -2.59 11.09 20.02
CA MET A 120 -1.92 10.86 18.73
C MET A 120 -2.51 9.71 17.92
N VAL A 121 -3.63 9.11 18.37
CA VAL A 121 -4.34 8.05 17.65
C VAL A 121 -5.66 8.60 17.13
N PRO A 122 -5.81 8.81 15.80
CA PRO A 122 -7.08 9.26 15.25
C PRO A 122 -8.16 8.19 15.43
N LYS A 123 -9.36 8.59 15.86
CA LYS A 123 -10.52 7.70 15.92
C LYS A 123 -10.85 7.20 14.51
N LYS A 124 -10.64 5.92 14.25
CA LYS A 124 -10.96 5.29 12.97
C LYS A 124 -12.32 4.64 13.04
N ARG A 125 -13.20 4.91 12.05
CA ARG A 125 -14.40 4.12 11.84
C ARG A 125 -13.99 2.67 11.54
N GLN A 126 -14.53 1.72 12.28
CA GLN A 126 -14.32 0.29 12.01
C GLN A 126 -14.93 -0.03 10.64
N ARG A 127 -14.09 -0.51 9.70
CA ARG A 127 -14.56 -1.03 8.41
C ARG A 127 -14.75 -2.53 8.52
N ARG A 128 -15.86 -3.03 7.98
CA ARG A 128 -16.11 -4.47 7.85
C ARG A 128 -14.94 -5.10 7.08
N ARG A 129 -14.35 -6.16 7.60
CA ARG A 129 -13.33 -6.93 6.89
C ARG A 129 -14.01 -7.70 5.77
N ILE A 130 -13.64 -7.40 4.53
CA ILE A 130 -14.00 -8.20 3.36
C ILE A 130 -12.87 -9.23 3.19
N GLY A 131 -13.23 -10.50 2.99
CA GLY A 131 -12.27 -11.58 2.77
C GLY A 131 -11.32 -11.27 1.61
N HIS A 132 -10.10 -11.80 1.65
CA HIS A 132 -9.11 -11.59 0.59
C HIS A 132 -9.49 -12.43 -0.64
N PRO A 133 -9.77 -11.84 -1.81
CA PRO A 133 -10.35 -12.54 -2.96
C PRO A 133 -9.35 -13.29 -3.84
N GLY A 134 -8.24 -13.73 -3.29
CA GLY A 134 -7.25 -14.55 -3.98
C GLY A 134 -5.82 -13.97 -4.01
N LYS A 135 -4.89 -14.82 -4.39
CA LYS A 135 -3.48 -14.46 -4.62
C LYS A 135 -3.23 -14.31 -6.12
N PRO A 136 -2.24 -13.50 -6.54
CA PRO A 136 -1.78 -13.50 -7.94
C PRO A 136 -1.30 -14.90 -8.33
N THR A 137 -1.47 -15.26 -9.59
CA THR A 137 -1.06 -16.56 -10.15
C THR A 137 0.45 -16.76 -10.08
N THR A 138 1.22 -15.67 -10.25
CA THR A 138 2.69 -15.74 -10.26
C THR A 138 3.27 -15.60 -8.86
N VAL A 139 4.03 -16.60 -8.45
CA VAL A 139 4.82 -16.57 -7.20
C VAL A 139 6.07 -15.73 -7.42
N ILE A 140 6.36 -14.85 -6.48
CA ILE A 140 7.54 -13.98 -6.50
C ILE A 140 8.52 -14.52 -5.46
N LEU A 141 9.67 -15.00 -5.91
CA LEU A 141 10.66 -15.69 -5.09
C LEU A 141 11.88 -14.83 -4.74
N ALA A 142 12.23 -13.87 -5.62
CA ALA A 142 13.42 -13.05 -5.49
C ALA A 142 13.19 -11.61 -5.94
N PRO A 143 14.09 -10.66 -5.57
CA PRO A 143 14.08 -9.33 -6.16
C PRO A 143 14.17 -9.40 -7.69
N ASN A 144 13.44 -8.52 -8.37
CA ASN A 144 13.36 -8.42 -9.82
C ASN A 144 12.65 -9.57 -10.55
N ASP A 145 12.07 -10.56 -9.86
CA ASP A 145 11.17 -11.52 -10.50
C ASP A 145 9.95 -10.81 -11.11
N THR A 146 9.37 -9.91 -10.37
CA THR A 146 8.22 -9.13 -10.85
C THR A 146 8.24 -7.71 -10.28
N TRP A 147 8.32 -6.74 -11.15
CA TRP A 147 8.02 -5.36 -10.79
C TRP A 147 6.52 -5.10 -10.95
N SER A 148 5.94 -4.30 -10.07
CA SER A 148 4.57 -3.80 -10.24
C SER A 148 4.62 -2.35 -10.65
N ALA A 149 3.91 -1.99 -11.71
CA ALA A 149 3.84 -0.61 -12.19
C ALA A 149 2.37 -0.17 -12.31
N ASP A 150 2.09 1.05 -11.89
CA ASP A 150 0.75 1.61 -11.92
C ASP A 150 0.78 3.14 -11.84
N PHE A 151 -0.25 3.79 -12.39
CA PHE A 151 -0.52 5.21 -12.20
C PHE A 151 -1.41 5.42 -10.98
N LYS A 152 -0.89 6.13 -9.98
CA LYS A 152 -1.67 6.50 -8.79
C LYS A 152 -2.62 7.64 -9.10
N GLY A 153 -3.76 7.40 -9.68
CA GLY A 153 -4.82 8.41 -9.91
C GLY A 153 -4.32 9.86 -10.02
N GLN A 154 -5.03 10.72 -10.65
CA GLN A 154 -4.61 12.10 -10.88
C GLN A 154 -4.97 13.03 -9.72
N PHE A 155 -4.18 14.09 -9.56
CA PHE A 155 -4.50 15.26 -8.74
C PHE A 155 -3.86 16.51 -9.34
N LYS A 156 -4.37 17.69 -8.97
CA LYS A 156 -3.81 18.97 -9.43
C LYS A 156 -2.72 19.44 -8.46
N THR A 157 -1.62 19.96 -9.01
CA THR A 157 -0.63 20.76 -8.30
C THR A 157 -1.14 22.18 -8.07
N GLY A 158 -0.45 22.98 -7.27
CA GLY A 158 -0.90 24.33 -6.92
C GLY A 158 -1.02 25.29 -8.12
N ASP A 159 -0.26 25.04 -9.19
CA ASP A 159 -0.36 25.73 -10.48
C ASP A 159 -1.49 25.22 -11.39
N GLY A 160 -2.34 24.32 -10.90
CA GLY A 160 -3.50 23.79 -11.62
C GLY A 160 -3.17 22.66 -12.61
N ILE A 161 -1.91 22.29 -12.78
CA ILE A 161 -1.48 21.22 -13.69
C ILE A 161 -1.81 19.86 -13.07
N TYR A 162 -2.34 18.93 -13.88
CA TYR A 162 -2.56 17.56 -13.44
C TYR A 162 -1.24 16.82 -13.26
N CYS A 163 -1.14 16.12 -12.15
CA CYS A 163 -0.05 15.19 -11.86
C CYS A 163 -0.59 13.75 -11.89
N TYR A 164 0.03 12.91 -12.70
CA TYR A 164 -0.22 11.46 -12.79
C TYR A 164 1.03 10.72 -12.26
N PRO A 165 1.07 10.34 -10.98
CA PRO A 165 2.23 9.65 -10.43
C PRO A 165 2.39 8.25 -11.03
N LEU A 166 3.44 8.05 -11.83
CA LEU A 166 3.86 6.72 -12.25
C LEU A 166 4.74 6.11 -11.16
N THR A 167 4.33 4.99 -10.63
CA THR A 167 5.06 4.28 -9.57
C THR A 167 5.47 2.89 -10.04
N VAL A 168 6.69 2.49 -9.69
CA VAL A 168 7.23 1.15 -9.98
C VAL A 168 7.84 0.58 -8.72
N THR A 169 7.41 -0.61 -8.31
CA THR A 169 7.89 -1.29 -7.09
C THR A 169 8.37 -2.68 -7.41
N ASP A 170 9.41 -3.13 -6.74
CA ASP A 170 9.79 -4.55 -6.72
C ASP A 170 8.81 -5.36 -5.86
N GLY A 171 8.30 -6.44 -6.40
CA GLY A 171 7.27 -7.26 -5.77
C GLY A 171 7.76 -8.07 -4.58
N PHE A 172 9.04 -8.44 -4.52
CA PHE A 172 9.64 -9.19 -3.43
C PHE A 172 10.02 -8.27 -2.26
N SER A 173 10.95 -7.37 -2.48
CA SER A 173 11.53 -6.48 -1.47
C SER A 173 10.65 -5.30 -1.09
N ARG A 174 9.59 -5.02 -1.84
CA ARG A 174 8.76 -3.80 -1.72
C ARG A 174 9.50 -2.51 -2.06
N TYR A 175 10.70 -2.58 -2.60
CA TYR A 175 11.50 -1.43 -2.96
C TYR A 175 10.79 -0.56 -3.99
N LEU A 176 10.64 0.72 -3.71
CA LEU A 176 10.04 1.70 -4.62
C LEU A 176 11.12 2.18 -5.60
N LEU A 177 11.20 1.52 -6.76
CA LEU A 177 12.17 1.81 -7.82
C LEU A 177 11.96 3.21 -8.41
N GLY A 178 10.71 3.57 -8.65
CA GLY A 178 10.35 4.85 -9.23
C GLY A 178 9.06 5.42 -8.68
N CYS A 179 9.03 6.75 -8.54
CA CYS A 179 7.83 7.55 -8.29
C CYS A 179 7.97 8.84 -9.07
N GLN A 180 7.38 8.89 -10.26
CA GLN A 180 7.58 9.99 -11.21
C GLN A 180 6.30 10.80 -11.37
N ALA A 181 6.40 12.11 -11.19
CA ALA A 181 5.33 13.06 -11.50
C ALA A 181 5.26 13.28 -13.02
N LEU A 182 4.20 12.82 -13.66
CA LEU A 182 3.98 13.00 -15.09
C LEU A 182 2.74 13.86 -15.33
N PRO A 183 2.72 14.66 -16.41
CA PRO A 183 1.55 15.47 -16.77
C PRO A 183 0.44 14.67 -17.45
N SER A 184 0.75 13.44 -17.86
CA SER A 184 -0.22 12.53 -18.51
C SER A 184 0.20 11.07 -18.36
N THR A 185 -0.69 10.15 -18.72
CA THR A 185 -0.42 8.70 -18.76
C THR A 185 0.12 8.23 -20.12
N ALA A 186 0.57 9.13 -20.99
CA ALA A 186 1.03 8.78 -22.32
C ALA A 186 2.33 7.94 -22.30
N VAL A 187 2.48 7.07 -23.30
CA VAL A 187 3.70 6.25 -23.50
C VAL A 187 4.96 7.11 -23.57
N ALA A 188 4.87 8.29 -24.24
CA ALA A 188 5.98 9.22 -24.38
C ALA A 188 6.57 9.68 -23.02
N GLY A 189 5.74 9.83 -22.00
CA GLY A 189 6.19 10.14 -20.64
C GLY A 189 6.66 8.90 -19.86
N ALA A 190 6.01 7.76 -20.05
CA ALA A 190 6.30 6.52 -19.30
C ALA A 190 7.60 5.85 -19.76
N LYS A 191 7.85 5.75 -21.09
CA LYS A 191 9.02 5.05 -21.66
C LYS A 191 10.37 5.59 -21.15
N PRO A 192 10.61 6.92 -21.08
CA PRO A 192 11.85 7.45 -20.48
C PRO A 192 12.06 7.07 -19.03
N VAL A 193 10.96 6.99 -18.24
CA VAL A 193 11.01 6.54 -16.84
C VAL A 193 11.51 5.10 -16.76
N PHE A 194 10.90 4.19 -17.51
CA PHE A 194 11.34 2.78 -17.54
C PHE A 194 12.77 2.63 -18.08
N THR A 195 13.13 3.40 -19.10
CA THR A 195 14.51 3.42 -19.64
C THR A 195 15.53 3.77 -18.54
N ARG A 196 15.23 4.80 -17.74
CA ARG A 196 16.08 5.18 -16.61
C ARG A 196 16.14 4.07 -15.56
N LEU A 197 14.99 3.50 -15.19
CA LEU A 197 14.92 2.44 -14.19
C LEU A 197 15.67 1.18 -14.63
N PHE A 198 15.56 0.79 -15.90
CA PHE A 198 16.28 -0.36 -16.46
C PHE A 198 17.79 -0.14 -16.48
N LYS A 199 18.25 1.09 -16.74
CA LYS A 199 19.67 1.44 -16.66
C LYS A 199 20.21 1.46 -15.24
N GLU A 200 19.39 1.91 -14.27
CA GLU A 200 19.76 2.07 -12.87
C GLU A 200 19.71 0.74 -12.10
N TYR A 201 18.69 -0.07 -12.37
CA TYR A 201 18.39 -1.28 -11.57
C TYR A 201 18.49 -2.58 -12.35
N GLY A 202 18.74 -2.56 -13.64
CA GLY A 202 18.69 -3.72 -14.53
C GLY A 202 17.24 -4.12 -14.89
N LEU A 203 17.11 -5.17 -15.69
CA LEU A 203 15.84 -5.65 -16.23
C LEU A 203 15.18 -6.67 -15.28
N PRO A 204 13.89 -6.51 -14.95
CA PRO A 204 13.14 -7.56 -14.24
C PRO A 204 12.78 -8.73 -15.19
N MET A 205 12.32 -9.82 -14.62
CA MET A 205 11.76 -10.92 -15.43
C MET A 205 10.37 -10.55 -15.95
N ARG A 206 9.56 -9.86 -15.11
CA ARG A 206 8.18 -9.47 -15.46
C ARG A 206 7.85 -8.09 -14.94
N ILE A 207 6.90 -7.43 -15.63
CA ILE A 207 6.27 -6.21 -15.12
C ILE A 207 4.77 -6.44 -15.07
N ARG A 208 4.23 -6.42 -13.84
CA ARG A 208 2.80 -6.53 -13.57
C ARG A 208 2.17 -5.16 -13.60
N THR A 209 1.09 -5.03 -14.38
CA THR A 209 0.33 -3.78 -14.52
C THR A 209 -1.16 -4.03 -14.46
N ASP A 210 -1.91 -2.94 -14.36
CA ASP A 210 -3.34 -2.97 -14.67
C ASP A 210 -3.58 -3.12 -16.18
N ASN A 211 -4.87 -3.17 -16.56
CA ASN A 211 -5.30 -3.30 -17.96
C ASN A 211 -5.48 -1.94 -18.65
N GLY A 212 -4.98 -0.86 -18.06
CA GLY A 212 -5.13 0.50 -18.56
C GLY A 212 -3.98 0.98 -19.45
N VAL A 213 -4.23 2.06 -20.18
CA VAL A 213 -3.21 2.78 -20.95
C VAL A 213 -2.22 3.41 -19.97
N PRO A 214 -0.88 3.35 -20.24
CA PRO A 214 -0.20 2.94 -21.47
C PRO A 214 0.25 1.48 -21.50
N PHE A 215 -0.12 0.70 -20.50
CA PHE A 215 0.41 -0.66 -20.31
C PHE A 215 -0.27 -1.69 -21.21
N ALA A 216 -1.56 -1.52 -21.41
CA ALA A 216 -2.37 -2.41 -22.22
C ALA A 216 -3.25 -1.64 -23.21
N THR A 217 -3.58 -2.28 -24.35
CA THR A 217 -4.47 -1.75 -25.38
C THR A 217 -5.46 -2.83 -25.85
N ASN A 218 -6.41 -2.47 -26.70
CA ASN A 218 -7.38 -3.43 -27.28
C ASN A 218 -6.80 -4.23 -28.45
N THR A 219 -5.54 -4.64 -28.38
CA THR A 219 -4.86 -5.48 -29.38
C THR A 219 -4.82 -6.95 -28.94
N LEU A 220 -4.27 -7.85 -29.78
CA LEU A 220 -3.98 -9.22 -29.36
C LEU A 220 -3.08 -9.25 -28.14
N ALA A 221 -3.36 -10.15 -27.20
CA ALA A 221 -2.71 -10.21 -25.88
C ALA A 221 -2.67 -8.87 -25.13
N ARG A 222 -3.54 -7.93 -25.51
CA ARG A 222 -3.60 -6.55 -24.99
C ARG A 222 -2.26 -5.80 -25.08
N LEU A 223 -1.41 -6.17 -26.04
CA LEU A 223 -0.10 -5.61 -26.22
C LEU A 223 -0.15 -4.12 -26.56
N SER A 224 0.60 -3.29 -25.85
CA SER A 224 0.80 -1.88 -26.13
C SER A 224 2.20 -1.64 -26.70
N ALA A 225 2.45 -0.46 -27.26
CA ALA A 225 3.81 -0.10 -27.70
C ALA A 225 4.85 -0.15 -26.58
N LEU A 226 4.42 0.15 -25.35
CA LEU A 226 5.29 0.06 -24.17
C LEU A 226 5.59 -1.38 -23.79
N SER A 227 4.57 -2.23 -23.72
CA SER A 227 4.74 -3.65 -23.37
C SER A 227 5.43 -4.44 -24.49
N ALA A 228 5.23 -4.10 -25.77
CA ALA A 228 6.00 -4.67 -26.87
C ALA A 228 7.50 -4.34 -26.76
N TRP A 229 7.83 -3.11 -26.38
CA TRP A 229 9.22 -2.73 -26.13
C TRP A 229 9.81 -3.52 -24.92
N TRP A 230 9.01 -3.81 -23.86
CA TRP A 230 9.48 -4.68 -22.78
C TRP A 230 9.78 -6.09 -23.27
N VAL A 231 8.88 -6.68 -24.07
CA VAL A 231 9.11 -8.00 -24.67
C VAL A 231 10.42 -8.05 -25.46
N ARG A 232 10.71 -7.00 -26.26
CA ARG A 232 11.97 -6.87 -27.00
C ARG A 232 13.20 -6.81 -26.08
N LEU A 233 13.03 -6.36 -24.83
CA LEU A 233 14.08 -6.39 -23.79
C LEU A 233 14.11 -7.70 -23.01
N GLY A 234 13.29 -8.68 -23.36
CA GLY A 234 13.16 -9.95 -22.63
C GLY A 234 12.47 -9.80 -21.27
N VAL A 235 11.60 -8.78 -21.14
CA VAL A 235 10.76 -8.55 -19.94
C VAL A 235 9.31 -8.87 -20.28
N LEU A 236 8.71 -9.82 -19.57
CA LEU A 236 7.34 -10.25 -19.83
C LEU A 236 6.31 -9.28 -19.22
N PRO A 237 5.36 -8.75 -19.98
CA PRO A 237 4.20 -8.05 -19.42
C PRO A 237 3.27 -9.06 -18.75
N GLU A 238 2.83 -8.76 -17.54
CA GLU A 238 1.85 -9.52 -16.77
C GLU A 238 0.68 -8.61 -16.44
N LEU A 239 -0.46 -8.87 -17.03
CA LEU A 239 -1.68 -8.11 -16.76
C LEU A 239 -2.45 -8.77 -15.60
N ILE A 240 -3.03 -7.95 -14.72
CA ILE A 240 -3.97 -8.48 -13.72
C ILE A 240 -5.26 -8.95 -14.42
N GLU A 241 -5.91 -9.95 -13.84
CA GLU A 241 -7.21 -10.40 -14.36
C GLU A 241 -8.24 -9.26 -14.26
N PRO A 242 -9.09 -9.09 -15.28
CA PRO A 242 -10.17 -8.10 -15.24
C PRO A 242 -11.05 -8.28 -14.00
N GLY A 243 -11.31 -7.18 -13.28
CA GLY A 243 -12.13 -7.21 -12.07
C GLY A 243 -11.42 -7.73 -10.81
N LYS A 244 -10.12 -8.07 -10.88
CA LYS A 244 -9.33 -8.52 -9.71
C LYS A 244 -8.19 -7.56 -9.33
N PRO A 245 -8.48 -6.31 -8.96
CA PRO A 245 -7.44 -5.33 -8.58
C PRO A 245 -6.59 -5.81 -7.39
N GLN A 246 -7.11 -6.73 -6.58
CA GLN A 246 -6.42 -7.29 -5.42
C GLN A 246 -5.14 -8.05 -5.78
N GLN A 247 -4.99 -8.51 -7.03
CA GLN A 247 -3.75 -9.10 -7.52
C GLN A 247 -2.58 -8.11 -7.48
N ASN A 248 -2.86 -6.79 -7.47
CA ASN A 248 -1.90 -5.71 -7.26
C ASN A 248 -1.98 -5.07 -5.85
N GLY A 249 -2.61 -5.75 -4.88
CA GLY A 249 -2.90 -5.21 -3.54
C GLY A 249 -1.66 -4.77 -2.73
N ARG A 250 -0.47 -5.29 -3.07
CA ARG A 250 0.81 -4.83 -2.49
C ARG A 250 1.12 -3.41 -2.95
N HIS A 251 0.96 -3.15 -4.22
CA HIS A 251 1.17 -1.85 -4.86
C HIS A 251 0.11 -0.83 -4.40
N GLU A 252 -1.15 -1.24 -4.32
CA GLU A 252 -2.24 -0.40 -3.79
C GLU A 252 -1.99 0.05 -2.35
N ARG A 253 -1.40 -0.82 -1.52
CA ARG A 253 -1.02 -0.45 -0.15
C ARG A 253 0.06 0.63 -0.13
N MET A 254 1.05 0.56 -1.02
CA MET A 254 2.05 1.60 -1.21
C MET A 254 1.39 2.90 -1.67
N HIS A 255 0.48 2.85 -2.64
CA HIS A 255 -0.29 4.00 -3.11
C HIS A 255 -1.09 4.69 -2.01
N ARG A 256 -1.67 3.93 -1.08
CA ARG A 256 -2.37 4.51 0.07
C ARG A 256 -1.41 5.31 0.96
N THR A 257 -0.19 4.81 1.14
CA THR A 257 0.86 5.51 1.90
C THR A 257 1.32 6.76 1.15
N LEU A 258 1.63 6.64 -0.14
CA LEU A 258 2.01 7.76 -1.03
C LEU A 258 0.96 8.88 -0.99
N LYS A 259 -0.33 8.52 -1.08
CA LYS A 259 -1.43 9.49 -1.01
C LYS A 259 -1.45 10.25 0.31
N ALA A 260 -1.23 9.57 1.41
CA ALA A 260 -1.27 10.18 2.74
C ALA A 260 -0.05 11.09 3.01
N GLU A 261 1.13 10.71 2.52
CA GLU A 261 2.39 11.34 2.92
C GLU A 261 2.96 12.31 1.86
N ALA A 262 2.65 12.10 0.59
CA ALA A 262 3.29 12.86 -0.49
C ALA A 262 2.35 13.54 -1.49
N THR A 263 1.03 13.29 -1.47
CA THR A 263 0.09 13.98 -2.37
C THR A 263 -0.85 14.95 -1.66
N ARG A 264 -0.87 14.95 -0.31
CA ARG A 264 -1.73 15.83 0.49
C ARG A 264 -0.94 16.52 1.58
N PRO A 265 -0.82 17.87 1.54
CA PRO A 265 -1.22 18.76 0.44
C PRO A 265 -0.37 18.52 -0.82
N ALA A 266 -0.91 18.83 -2.00
CA ALA A 266 -0.14 18.82 -3.24
C ALA A 266 0.93 19.92 -3.21
N ALA A 267 2.02 19.74 -3.96
CA ALA A 267 3.03 20.78 -4.11
C ALA A 267 2.60 21.85 -5.13
N GLY A 268 3.30 22.99 -5.14
CA GLY A 268 2.95 24.14 -5.98
C GLY A 268 3.14 23.92 -7.49
N SER A 269 4.02 22.96 -7.89
CA SER A 269 4.28 22.62 -9.30
C SER A 269 4.69 21.17 -9.46
N LEU A 270 4.70 20.64 -10.70
CA LEU A 270 5.15 19.27 -10.98
C LEU A 270 6.61 19.04 -10.53
N ALA A 271 7.49 20.01 -10.72
CA ALA A 271 8.89 19.91 -10.28
C ALA A 271 9.00 19.85 -8.74
N ALA A 272 8.22 20.66 -8.04
CA ALA A 272 8.13 20.62 -6.58
C ALA A 272 7.52 19.31 -6.09
N GLN A 273 6.52 18.80 -6.80
CA GLN A 273 5.90 17.50 -6.52
C GLN A 273 6.89 16.34 -6.72
N GLN A 274 7.72 16.41 -7.75
CA GLN A 274 8.78 15.42 -7.97
C GLN A 274 9.80 15.40 -6.82
N ARG A 275 10.22 16.57 -6.32
CA ARG A 275 11.10 16.63 -5.13
C ARG A 275 10.46 15.97 -3.92
N LYS A 276 9.15 16.17 -3.73
CA LYS A 276 8.38 15.53 -2.66
C LYS A 276 8.31 14.00 -2.82
N PHE A 277 8.12 13.51 -4.06
CA PHE A 277 8.16 12.09 -4.36
C PHE A 277 9.54 11.48 -4.15
N ASN A 278 10.61 12.18 -4.52
CA ASN A 278 11.97 11.70 -4.29
C ASN A 278 12.28 11.53 -2.80
N ARG A 279 11.84 12.49 -1.97
CA ARG A 279 11.96 12.40 -0.50
C ARG A 279 11.15 11.23 0.06
N PHE A 280 9.90 11.09 -0.39
CA PHE A 280 9.05 9.95 -0.02
C PHE A 280 9.70 8.61 -0.40
N ARG A 281 10.26 8.49 -1.63
CA ARG A 281 10.95 7.28 -2.09
C ARG A 281 12.13 6.94 -1.20
N ALA A 282 12.94 7.91 -0.85
CA ALA A 282 14.11 7.72 0.03
C ALA A 282 13.67 7.23 1.42
N GLU A 283 12.70 7.88 2.06
CA GLU A 283 12.16 7.47 3.36
C GLU A 283 11.52 6.08 3.29
N PHE A 284 10.70 5.82 2.28
CA PHE A 284 10.02 4.55 2.07
C PHE A 284 10.98 3.39 1.94
N ASN A 285 12.09 3.57 1.22
CA ASN A 285 13.07 2.52 0.95
C ASN A 285 14.08 2.30 2.08
N HIS A 286 14.51 3.38 2.75
CA HIS A 286 15.67 3.29 3.65
C HIS A 286 15.34 3.50 5.12
N GLU A 287 14.20 4.13 5.43
CA GLU A 287 13.83 4.41 6.82
C GLU A 287 12.60 3.62 7.28
N ARG A 288 11.63 3.38 6.38
CA ARG A 288 10.35 2.80 6.74
C ARG A 288 10.43 1.30 7.00
N PRO A 289 10.14 0.80 8.22
CA PRO A 289 10.06 -0.64 8.49
C PRO A 289 8.83 -1.26 7.83
N HIS A 290 8.97 -2.45 7.27
CA HIS A 290 7.88 -3.20 6.64
C HIS A 290 7.57 -4.49 7.38
N GLU A 291 6.33 -4.65 7.85
CA GLU A 291 5.90 -5.86 8.59
C GLU A 291 6.08 -7.15 7.76
N ALA A 292 5.87 -7.08 6.44
CA ALA A 292 6.06 -8.21 5.54
C ALA A 292 7.54 -8.56 5.27
N LEU A 293 8.47 -7.78 5.78
CA LEU A 293 9.91 -7.96 5.72
C LEU A 293 10.50 -8.03 7.14
N ASP A 294 9.75 -8.54 8.11
CA ASP A 294 10.16 -8.62 9.52
C ASP A 294 10.73 -7.31 10.07
N GLN A 295 10.03 -6.21 9.77
CA GLN A 295 10.41 -4.84 10.12
C GLN A 295 11.73 -4.36 9.49
N GLN A 296 12.25 -5.06 8.50
CA GLN A 296 13.36 -4.55 7.69
C GLN A 296 12.87 -3.47 6.73
N THR A 297 13.82 -2.65 6.25
CA THR A 297 13.54 -1.66 5.20
C THR A 297 13.64 -2.30 3.82
N PRO A 298 12.87 -1.86 2.81
CA PRO A 298 12.99 -2.37 1.45
C PRO A 298 14.42 -2.32 0.91
N GLY A 299 15.16 -1.25 1.21
CA GLY A 299 16.53 -1.04 0.75
C GLY A 299 17.55 -2.04 1.32
N SER A 300 17.28 -2.63 2.49
CA SER A 300 18.16 -3.67 3.05
C SER A 300 17.99 -5.03 2.36
N VAL A 301 16.82 -5.25 1.72
CA VAL A 301 16.46 -6.52 1.07
C VAL A 301 16.68 -6.48 -0.44
N TYR A 302 16.47 -5.32 -1.06
CA TYR A 302 16.58 -5.15 -2.51
C TYR A 302 18.03 -5.29 -3.00
N ARG A 303 18.17 -5.92 -4.17
CA ARG A 303 19.43 -5.96 -4.96
C ARG A 303 19.09 -5.71 -6.42
N PRO A 304 19.89 -4.92 -7.15
CA PRO A 304 19.70 -4.72 -8.58
C PRO A 304 19.73 -6.02 -9.37
N SER A 305 19.07 -6.03 -10.50
CA SER A 305 19.10 -7.19 -11.42
C SER A 305 20.47 -7.29 -12.11
N PRO A 306 21.02 -8.50 -12.26
CA PRO A 306 22.23 -8.71 -13.07
C PRO A 306 21.95 -8.58 -14.57
N ARG A 307 20.69 -8.53 -15.00
CA ARG A 307 20.29 -8.38 -16.39
C ARG A 307 20.37 -6.90 -16.78
N GLU A 308 21.46 -6.52 -17.42
CA GLU A 308 21.64 -5.14 -17.85
C GLU A 308 20.74 -4.78 -19.06
N MET A 309 20.37 -3.50 -19.15
CA MET A 309 19.66 -2.99 -20.33
C MET A 309 20.61 -2.95 -21.53
N PRO A 310 20.31 -3.66 -22.64
CA PRO A 310 21.17 -3.66 -23.82
C PRO A 310 21.19 -2.30 -24.51
N ARG A 311 22.34 -1.92 -25.08
CA ARG A 311 22.48 -0.68 -25.85
C ARG A 311 21.65 -0.69 -27.14
N LYS A 312 21.55 -1.86 -27.77
CA LYS A 312 20.71 -2.13 -28.95
C LYS A 312 19.74 -3.26 -28.63
N LEU A 313 18.51 -3.14 -29.12
CA LEU A 313 17.52 -4.20 -28.94
C LEU A 313 18.00 -5.45 -29.70
N PRO A 314 18.11 -6.61 -29.04
CA PRO A 314 18.47 -7.85 -29.73
C PRO A 314 17.35 -8.26 -30.69
N PRO A 315 17.64 -9.01 -31.75
CA PRO A 315 16.59 -9.63 -32.56
C PRO A 315 15.77 -10.59 -31.69
N LEU A 316 14.50 -10.80 -32.07
CA LEU A 316 13.71 -11.83 -31.47
C LEU A 316 14.11 -13.19 -32.04
N GLU A 317 14.44 -14.12 -31.19
CA GLU A 317 14.82 -15.48 -31.56
C GLU A 317 13.65 -16.43 -31.29
N TYR A 318 13.50 -17.40 -32.15
CA TYR A 318 12.48 -18.43 -32.07
C TYR A 318 13.10 -19.83 -32.24
N PRO A 319 12.53 -20.87 -31.61
CA PRO A 319 12.98 -22.23 -31.84
C PRO A 319 12.87 -22.64 -33.31
N ASP A 320 13.76 -23.49 -33.81
CA ASP A 320 13.83 -23.92 -35.22
C ASP A 320 12.52 -24.56 -35.73
N ARG A 321 11.71 -25.13 -34.84
CA ARG A 321 10.40 -25.71 -35.16
C ARG A 321 9.32 -24.67 -35.43
N PHE A 322 9.59 -23.38 -35.20
CA PHE A 322 8.62 -22.31 -35.42
C PHE A 322 8.72 -21.78 -36.84
N GLU A 323 7.57 -21.54 -37.45
CA GLU A 323 7.48 -20.74 -38.66
C GLU A 323 7.61 -19.25 -38.29
N VAL A 324 8.66 -18.59 -38.82
CA VAL A 324 8.91 -17.17 -38.53
C VAL A 324 8.41 -16.30 -39.66
N ARG A 325 7.60 -15.28 -39.34
CA ARG A 325 7.02 -14.37 -40.32
C ARG A 325 7.25 -12.92 -39.95
N TYR A 326 7.62 -12.10 -40.93
CA TYR A 326 7.78 -10.66 -40.78
C TYR A 326 6.40 -9.97 -40.73
N VAL A 327 6.24 -9.06 -39.75
CA VAL A 327 5.02 -8.23 -39.61
C VAL A 327 5.21 -6.94 -40.38
N SER A 328 4.45 -6.76 -41.43
CA SER A 328 4.50 -5.58 -42.28
C SER A 328 3.99 -4.31 -41.59
N ALA A 329 4.17 -3.16 -42.22
CA ALA A 329 3.81 -1.85 -41.66
C ALA A 329 2.33 -1.71 -41.27
N ASN A 330 1.42 -2.46 -41.89
CA ASN A 330 0.00 -2.49 -41.55
C ASN A 330 -0.35 -3.51 -40.44
N GLY A 331 0.65 -4.17 -39.82
CA GLY A 331 0.46 -5.07 -38.68
C GLY A 331 0.08 -6.50 -39.02
N GLY A 332 0.18 -6.91 -40.30
CA GLY A 332 -0.14 -8.27 -40.71
C GLY A 332 1.06 -9.06 -41.22
N ILE A 333 0.86 -10.36 -41.36
CA ILE A 333 1.81 -11.31 -41.93
C ILE A 333 1.24 -11.97 -43.17
N ARG A 334 2.11 -12.37 -44.11
CA ARG A 334 1.74 -13.27 -45.18
C ARG A 334 1.76 -14.70 -44.64
N TRP A 335 0.62 -15.37 -44.74
CA TRP A 335 0.47 -16.76 -44.34
C TRP A 335 -0.06 -17.56 -45.49
N ARG A 336 0.74 -18.46 -46.05
CA ARG A 336 0.44 -19.10 -47.34
C ARG A 336 0.12 -18.03 -48.40
N SER A 337 -1.05 -18.12 -49.03
CA SER A 337 -1.51 -17.15 -50.05
C SER A 337 -2.27 -15.96 -49.46
N ASP A 338 -2.63 -16.03 -48.18
CA ASP A 338 -3.51 -15.08 -47.52
C ASP A 338 -2.79 -14.08 -46.62
N TRP A 339 -3.57 -13.12 -46.16
CA TRP A 339 -3.15 -12.07 -45.26
C TRP A 339 -3.78 -12.25 -43.86
N VAL A 340 -2.95 -12.36 -42.83
CA VAL A 340 -3.39 -12.49 -41.45
C VAL A 340 -2.97 -11.29 -40.64
N ASN A 341 -3.91 -10.58 -40.03
CA ASN A 341 -3.63 -9.45 -39.14
C ASN A 341 -3.15 -9.94 -37.77
N VAL A 342 -1.96 -9.49 -37.37
CA VAL A 342 -1.38 -9.75 -36.05
C VAL A 342 -1.62 -8.52 -35.16
N SER A 343 -0.82 -7.47 -35.33
CA SER A 343 -0.94 -6.20 -34.60
C SER A 343 -0.03 -5.14 -35.21
N ILE A 344 -0.53 -3.92 -35.32
CA ILE A 344 0.28 -2.76 -35.70
C ILE A 344 1.44 -2.51 -34.72
N VAL A 345 1.30 -2.94 -33.47
CA VAL A 345 2.34 -2.78 -32.44
C VAL A 345 3.56 -3.66 -32.69
N CYS A 346 3.38 -4.75 -33.46
CA CYS A 346 4.45 -5.65 -33.87
C CYS A 346 5.03 -5.30 -35.25
N ALA A 347 4.58 -4.23 -35.89
CA ALA A 347 5.04 -3.85 -37.24
C ALA A 347 6.56 -3.63 -37.26
N GLY A 348 7.22 -4.15 -38.29
CA GLY A 348 8.68 -4.08 -38.43
C GLY A 348 9.45 -5.18 -37.69
N GLU A 349 8.75 -6.09 -37.01
CA GLU A 349 9.32 -7.17 -36.22
C GLU A 349 8.90 -8.54 -36.77
N TYR A 350 9.44 -9.59 -36.19
CA TYR A 350 9.10 -10.95 -36.52
C TYR A 350 8.19 -11.58 -35.45
N VAL A 351 7.30 -12.46 -35.87
CA VAL A 351 6.49 -13.32 -34.99
C VAL A 351 6.76 -14.80 -35.30
N GLY A 352 6.76 -15.62 -34.28
CA GLY A 352 6.93 -17.08 -34.40
C GLY A 352 5.56 -17.75 -34.33
N LEU A 353 5.36 -18.76 -35.17
CA LEU A 353 4.15 -19.58 -35.21
C LEU A 353 4.55 -21.05 -34.93
N GLU A 354 3.92 -21.65 -33.95
CA GLU A 354 4.11 -23.04 -33.54
C GLU A 354 2.86 -23.83 -33.89
N GLU A 355 2.97 -24.83 -34.77
CA GLU A 355 1.85 -25.71 -35.08
C GLU A 355 1.56 -26.60 -33.86
N ILE A 356 0.29 -26.61 -33.45
CA ILE A 356 -0.19 -27.41 -32.32
C ILE A 356 -1.21 -28.44 -32.73
N ASP A 357 -1.83 -28.25 -33.88
CA ASP A 357 -2.75 -29.18 -34.52
C ASP A 357 -2.90 -28.79 -35.99
N ASN A 358 -3.49 -29.67 -36.81
CA ASN A 358 -3.66 -29.42 -38.23
C ASN A 358 -4.40 -28.11 -38.51
N GLY A 359 -3.67 -27.12 -39.06
CA GLY A 359 -4.16 -25.78 -39.36
C GLY A 359 -4.43 -24.89 -38.13
N ILE A 360 -3.90 -25.26 -36.95
CA ILE A 360 -3.99 -24.46 -35.72
C ILE A 360 -2.58 -24.12 -35.20
N TRP A 361 -2.26 -22.82 -35.10
CA TRP A 361 -0.95 -22.33 -34.77
C TRP A 361 -0.98 -21.39 -33.58
N ASN A 362 -0.15 -21.62 -32.55
CA ASN A 362 0.11 -20.60 -31.55
C ASN A 362 0.97 -19.49 -32.15
N VAL A 363 0.60 -18.25 -31.96
CA VAL A 363 1.34 -17.09 -32.46
C VAL A 363 2.04 -16.40 -31.30
N TYR A 364 3.35 -16.17 -31.44
CA TYR A 364 4.21 -15.60 -30.42
C TYR A 364 4.91 -14.32 -30.90
N PHE A 365 5.03 -13.35 -30.01
CA PHE A 365 5.92 -12.21 -30.16
C PHE A 365 7.04 -12.32 -29.10
N GLY A 366 8.22 -12.79 -29.52
CA GLY A 366 9.24 -13.30 -28.61
C GLY A 366 8.64 -14.39 -27.69
N PRO A 367 8.84 -14.33 -26.38
CA PRO A 367 8.27 -15.31 -25.45
C PRO A 367 6.77 -15.10 -25.14
N LEU A 368 6.15 -14.01 -25.61
CA LEU A 368 4.76 -13.70 -25.34
C LEU A 368 3.83 -14.34 -26.36
N LYS A 369 2.95 -15.21 -25.91
CA LYS A 369 1.87 -15.74 -26.77
C LYS A 369 0.82 -14.66 -27.04
N LEU A 370 0.59 -14.36 -28.32
CA LEU A 370 -0.41 -13.38 -28.76
C LEU A 370 -1.81 -13.98 -28.90
N GLY A 371 -1.89 -15.25 -29.29
CA GLY A 371 -3.14 -15.95 -29.54
C GLY A 371 -2.94 -17.20 -30.40
N ARG A 372 -4.01 -17.68 -31.03
CA ARG A 372 -4.01 -18.83 -31.94
C ARG A 372 -4.51 -18.43 -33.32
N LEU A 373 -3.72 -18.72 -34.34
CA LEU A 373 -4.14 -18.62 -35.72
C LEU A 373 -4.94 -19.88 -36.08
N LEU A 374 -6.15 -19.69 -36.61
CA LEU A 374 -6.97 -20.73 -37.20
C LEU A 374 -6.95 -20.54 -38.73
N GLU A 375 -6.28 -21.43 -39.44
CA GLU A 375 -6.15 -21.37 -40.91
C GLU A 375 -7.49 -21.34 -41.63
N ARG A 376 -8.46 -22.11 -41.16
CA ARG A 376 -9.82 -22.11 -41.71
C ARG A 376 -10.51 -20.73 -41.75
N HIS A 377 -10.04 -19.80 -40.89
CA HIS A 377 -10.61 -18.44 -40.77
C HIS A 377 -9.57 -17.35 -41.14
N MET A 378 -8.30 -17.71 -41.34
CA MET A 378 -7.17 -16.78 -41.52
C MET A 378 -7.18 -15.65 -40.50
N ARG A 379 -7.47 -15.99 -39.24
CA ARG A 379 -7.61 -15.04 -38.14
C ARG A 379 -6.96 -15.59 -36.89
N ILE A 380 -6.44 -14.67 -36.07
CA ILE A 380 -5.87 -14.98 -34.77
C ILE A 380 -6.95 -14.74 -33.71
N GLU A 381 -7.26 -15.77 -32.95
CA GLU A 381 -8.11 -15.70 -31.75
C GLU A 381 -7.29 -15.25 -30.55
N ASP A 382 -7.89 -14.43 -29.67
CA ASP A 382 -7.28 -14.04 -28.40
C ASP A 382 -7.20 -15.25 -27.44
N GLU A 383 -6.61 -15.04 -26.27
CA GLU A 383 -6.48 -16.06 -25.22
C GLU A 383 -7.81 -16.70 -24.78
N TYR A 384 -8.94 -16.01 -25.03
CA TYR A 384 -10.28 -16.45 -24.68
C TYR A 384 -11.04 -17.07 -25.87
N GLY A 385 -10.37 -17.30 -27.00
CA GLY A 385 -10.98 -17.87 -28.21
C GLY A 385 -11.88 -16.91 -28.99
N ARG A 386 -11.83 -15.61 -28.72
CA ARG A 386 -12.64 -14.61 -29.42
C ARG A 386 -11.95 -14.16 -30.70
N LEU A 387 -12.64 -14.32 -31.81
CA LEU A 387 -12.20 -13.71 -33.07
C LEU A 387 -12.31 -12.18 -32.96
N LYS A 388 -11.24 -11.46 -33.19
CA LYS A 388 -11.31 -9.99 -33.30
C LYS A 388 -12.09 -9.64 -34.56
N ARG A 389 -13.28 -9.08 -34.38
CA ARG A 389 -14.02 -8.46 -35.49
C ARG A 389 -13.30 -7.15 -35.86
N HIS A 390 -12.81 -7.05 -37.10
CA HIS A 390 -12.50 -5.74 -37.65
C HIS A 390 -13.81 -4.93 -37.70
N LYS A 391 -13.84 -3.78 -37.03
CA LYS A 391 -14.76 -2.73 -37.42
C LYS A 391 -14.19 -2.19 -38.74
N VAL A 392 -14.88 -2.41 -39.82
CA VAL A 392 -14.69 -1.75 -41.10
C VAL A 392 -14.90 -0.26 -40.90
#